data_dec9bffa884708f5b361b216b6474826
#
_entry.id   dec9bffa884708f5b361b216b6474826
#
_cell.length_a   1.000
_cell.length_b   1.000
_cell.length_c   1.000
_cell.angle_alpha   90.00
_cell.angle_beta   90.00
_cell.angle_gamma   90.00
#
_symmetry.space_group_name_H-M   'P 1'
#
loop_
_entity.id
_entity.type
_entity.pdbx_description
1 polymer ?
#
loop_
_entity_poly.entity_id
_entity_poly.type
_entity_poly.pdbx_seq_one_letter_code
_entity_poly.pdbx_strand_id
1 'polypeptide(L)'
;MLQLTPDHLALKNLGQKVGVVAVEGAESAAVLIARSNREARASGPRSSGSTNASSDPIEVEIRAFAAPVGVNEDPVTGSLNASLAQWLLADGLVRGNYIASQGSALGRDGCVHIAQGDENQVWVGGDSVTCINGTVKL
;
A
#
# COMPACT_ATOMS: atom_id res chain seq x y z
N MET A 1 -8.41 -0.42 -11.80
CA MET A 1 -6.95 -0.41 -12.10
C MET A 1 -6.45 1.02 -12.19
N LEU A 2 -5.46 1.38 -11.36
CA LEU A 2 -4.86 2.71 -11.31
C LEU A 2 -4.11 3.04 -12.62
N GLN A 3 -4.72 3.87 -13.46
CA GLN A 3 -4.18 4.33 -14.74
C GLN A 3 -3.26 5.52 -14.51
N LEU A 4 -1.97 5.25 -14.28
CA LEU A 4 -0.94 6.27 -14.07
C LEU A 4 0.24 6.05 -15.02
N THR A 5 0.73 7.12 -15.63
CA THR A 5 1.99 7.11 -16.38
C THR A 5 3.04 7.85 -15.54
N PRO A 6 3.87 7.15 -14.77
CA PRO A 6 4.83 7.78 -13.88
C PRO A 6 5.99 8.41 -14.64
N ASP A 7 6.37 9.63 -14.26
CA ASP A 7 7.65 10.23 -14.66
C ASP A 7 8.75 9.77 -13.69
N HIS A 8 9.45 8.70 -14.08
CA HIS A 8 10.49 8.10 -13.24
C HIS A 8 11.69 9.03 -13.00
N LEU A 9 11.97 9.97 -13.90
CA LEU A 9 13.05 10.94 -13.71
C LEU A 9 12.66 11.97 -12.65
N ALA A 10 11.44 12.49 -12.70
CA ALA A 10 10.91 13.37 -11.67
C ALA A 10 10.83 12.66 -10.31
N LEU A 11 10.38 11.41 -10.27
CA LEU A 11 10.33 10.59 -9.06
C LEU A 11 11.72 10.35 -8.47
N LYS A 12 12.73 10.11 -9.32
CA LYS A 12 14.12 9.96 -8.88
C LYS A 12 14.67 11.23 -8.26
N ASN A 13 14.35 12.39 -8.85
CA ASN A 13 14.80 13.69 -8.36
C ASN A 13 14.12 14.11 -7.05
N LEU A 14 12.95 13.57 -6.73
CA LEU A 14 12.30 13.75 -5.43
C LEU A 14 13.14 13.21 -4.26
N GLY A 15 14.02 12.24 -4.52
CA GLY A 15 14.83 11.60 -3.49
C GLY A 15 14.04 10.74 -2.48
N GLN A 16 12.75 10.48 -2.75
CA GLN A 16 11.83 9.79 -1.84
C GLN A 16 11.08 8.68 -2.55
N LYS A 17 10.67 7.65 -1.80
CA LYS A 17 9.74 6.63 -2.28
C LYS A 17 8.31 7.19 -2.28
N VAL A 18 7.55 6.86 -3.30
CA VAL A 18 6.18 7.34 -3.48
C VAL A 18 5.23 6.15 -3.59
N GLY A 19 4.20 6.13 -2.78
CA GLY A 19 3.09 5.19 -2.89
C GLY A 19 1.84 5.92 -3.37
N VAL A 20 1.08 5.27 -4.24
CA VAL A 20 -0.24 5.73 -4.70
C VAL A 20 -1.26 4.67 -4.37
N VAL A 21 -2.38 5.07 -3.80
CA VAL A 21 -3.45 4.17 -3.39
C VAL A 21 -4.79 4.63 -3.95
N ALA A 22 -5.58 3.69 -4.45
CA ALA A 22 -6.99 3.87 -4.73
C ALA A 22 -7.79 2.89 -3.87
N VAL A 23 -8.88 3.38 -3.29
CA VAL A 23 -9.83 2.60 -2.50
C VAL A 23 -11.13 2.54 -3.28
N GLU A 24 -11.72 1.35 -3.43
CA GLU A 24 -12.99 1.20 -4.12
C GLU A 24 -14.09 2.00 -3.40
N GLY A 25 -14.89 2.73 -4.18
CA GLY A 25 -15.93 3.62 -3.64
C GLY A 25 -15.42 5.00 -3.15
N ALA A 26 -14.11 5.27 -3.19
CA ALA A 26 -13.60 6.61 -2.95
C ALA A 26 -13.55 7.44 -4.24
N GLU A 27 -13.96 8.71 -4.17
CA GLU A 27 -14.02 9.60 -5.34
C GLU A 27 -12.62 9.96 -5.92
N SER A 28 -11.53 9.71 -5.17
CA SER A 28 -10.19 10.11 -5.57
C SER A 28 -9.13 9.14 -5.07
N ALA A 29 -8.13 8.87 -5.90
CA ALA A 29 -6.90 8.20 -5.47
C ALA A 29 -6.08 9.13 -4.57
N ALA A 30 -5.48 8.58 -3.51
CA ALA A 30 -4.57 9.31 -2.63
C ALA A 30 -3.11 9.01 -2.96
N VAL A 31 -2.24 9.99 -2.77
CA VAL A 31 -0.79 9.86 -2.97
C VAL A 31 -0.09 9.97 -1.62
N LEU A 32 0.65 8.93 -1.24
CA LEU A 32 1.50 8.92 -0.06
C LEU A 32 2.96 9.05 -0.48
N ILE A 33 3.64 10.08 0.03
CA ILE A 33 5.09 10.22 -0.10
C ILE A 33 5.72 9.69 1.19
N ALA A 34 6.34 8.51 1.12
CA ALA A 34 7.04 7.93 2.25
C ALA A 34 8.42 8.61 2.40
N ARG A 35 8.57 9.47 3.39
CA ARG A 35 9.87 9.98 3.83
C ARG A 35 10.58 8.91 4.65
N SER A 36 11.84 8.64 4.33
CA SER A 36 12.67 7.64 5.02
C SER A 36 13.18 8.14 6.37
N ASN A 37 12.41 8.88 7.14
CA ASN A 37 12.66 9.19 8.54
C ASN A 37 11.37 9.61 9.24
N ARG A 38 10.87 8.76 10.09
CA ARG A 38 10.07 8.92 11.31
C ARG A 38 8.86 9.87 11.34
N GLU A 39 8.49 10.58 10.28
CA GLU A 39 7.34 11.47 10.29
C GLU A 39 6.51 11.29 9.00
N ALA A 40 5.73 10.22 8.94
CA ALA A 40 4.65 10.12 7.97
C ALA A 40 3.49 11.02 8.44
N ARG A 41 3.44 12.26 7.98
CA ARG A 41 2.22 13.06 8.04
C ARG A 41 1.54 12.95 6.68
N ALA A 42 0.42 12.24 6.66
CA ALA A 42 -0.50 12.26 5.54
C ALA A 42 -1.10 13.68 5.42
N SER A 43 -0.87 14.33 4.29
CA SER A 43 -1.60 15.54 3.90
C SER A 43 -2.52 15.18 2.73
N GLY A 44 -3.71 14.70 3.06
CA GLY A 44 -4.80 14.52 2.10
C GLY A 44 -6.05 15.25 2.57
N PRO A 45 -6.97 15.65 1.68
CA PRO A 45 -8.20 16.32 2.08
C PRO A 45 -9.06 15.38 2.92
N ARG A 46 -9.45 15.83 4.12
CA ARG A 46 -10.42 15.13 4.96
C ARG A 46 -11.81 15.31 4.34
N SER A 47 -12.27 14.29 3.66
CA SER A 47 -13.65 14.20 3.24
C SER A 47 -14.43 13.38 4.27
N SER A 48 -15.30 14.02 5.02
CA SER A 48 -16.26 13.34 5.90
C SER A 48 -17.41 12.82 5.05
N GLY A 49 -17.27 11.63 4.50
CA GLY A 49 -18.31 10.90 3.78
C GLY A 49 -18.78 9.71 4.60
N SER A 50 -20.06 9.73 5.02
CA SER A 50 -20.74 8.58 5.60
C SER A 50 -20.87 7.48 4.55
N THR A 51 -20.10 6.39 4.69
CA THR A 51 -20.23 5.22 3.82
C THR A 51 -21.11 4.18 4.50
N ASN A 52 -22.22 3.83 3.85
CA ASN A 52 -23.02 2.65 4.18
C ASN A 52 -22.13 1.40 4.06
N ALA A 53 -22.09 0.61 5.12
CA ALA A 53 -21.33 -0.63 5.16
C ALA A 53 -21.95 -1.65 4.20
N SER A 54 -21.38 -1.81 3.01
CA SER A 54 -21.51 -3.01 2.23
C SER A 54 -20.60 -4.10 2.82
N SER A 55 -21.07 -5.34 2.84
CA SER A 55 -20.42 -6.49 3.48
C SER A 55 -19.26 -7.08 2.64
N ASP A 56 -18.95 -6.49 1.53
CA ASP A 56 -17.87 -6.95 0.66
C ASP A 56 -16.52 -6.35 1.07
N PRO A 57 -15.42 -7.10 0.98
CA PRO A 57 -14.09 -6.56 1.30
C PRO A 57 -13.78 -5.37 0.40
N ILE A 58 -13.40 -4.25 0.99
CA ILE A 58 -12.98 -3.07 0.23
C ILE A 58 -11.71 -3.44 -0.54
N GLU A 59 -11.76 -3.35 -1.86
CA GLU A 59 -10.59 -3.55 -2.71
C GLU A 59 -9.73 -2.28 -2.72
N VAL A 60 -8.46 -2.45 -2.43
CA VAL A 60 -7.46 -1.40 -2.41
C VAL A 60 -6.41 -1.70 -3.46
N GLU A 61 -6.18 -0.79 -4.40
CA GLU A 61 -5.09 -0.92 -5.38
C GLU A 61 -3.95 0.02 -5.03
N ILE A 62 -2.73 -0.52 -5.05
CA ILE A 62 -1.51 0.20 -4.65
C ILE A 62 -0.48 0.14 -5.77
N ARG A 63 0.22 1.26 -5.98
CA ARG A 63 1.43 1.31 -6.79
C ARG A 63 2.57 1.94 -5.98
N ALA A 64 3.75 1.35 -6.03
CA ALA A 64 4.91 1.76 -5.26
C ALA A 64 6.08 2.14 -6.15
N PHE A 65 6.53 3.37 -6.06
CA PHE A 65 7.64 3.91 -6.85
C PHE A 65 8.85 4.14 -5.94
N ALA A 66 9.98 3.50 -6.26
CA ALA A 66 11.22 3.58 -5.51
C ALA A 66 12.40 3.98 -6.40
N ALA A 67 12.17 4.85 -7.38
CA ALA A 67 13.15 5.32 -8.34
C ALA A 67 14.46 5.85 -7.72
N PRO A 68 14.48 6.52 -6.55
CA PRO A 68 15.72 6.96 -5.90
C PRO A 68 16.68 5.83 -5.52
N VAL A 69 16.17 4.62 -5.29
CA VAL A 69 17.00 3.44 -4.97
C VAL A 69 17.18 2.49 -6.16
N GLY A 70 16.87 2.96 -7.37
CA GLY A 70 17.09 2.21 -8.61
C GLY A 70 15.94 1.26 -9.01
N VAL A 71 14.82 1.28 -8.29
CA VAL A 71 13.62 0.49 -8.59
C VAL A 71 12.53 1.44 -9.07
N ASN A 72 12.23 1.42 -10.36
CA ASN A 72 11.21 2.30 -10.94
C ASN A 72 9.84 2.09 -10.29
N GLU A 73 9.40 0.84 -10.21
CA GLU A 73 8.17 0.43 -9.54
C GLU A 73 8.39 -0.94 -8.88
N ASP A 74 7.97 -1.09 -7.64
CA ASP A 74 8.07 -2.32 -6.86
C ASP A 74 6.78 -3.12 -6.97
N PRO A 75 6.83 -4.40 -7.40
CA PRO A 75 5.64 -5.22 -7.60
C PRO A 75 4.86 -5.48 -6.31
N VAL A 76 5.52 -5.63 -5.16
CA VAL A 76 4.89 -5.78 -3.84
C VAL A 76 5.80 -5.21 -2.76
N THR A 77 5.27 -4.28 -1.98
CA THR A 77 6.04 -3.58 -0.94
C THR A 77 5.36 -3.72 0.42
N GLY A 78 5.77 -4.68 1.22
CA GLY A 78 5.16 -4.96 2.53
C GLY A 78 5.18 -3.76 3.48
N SER A 79 6.30 -3.06 3.60
CA SER A 79 6.44 -1.88 4.47
C SER A 79 5.55 -0.70 4.05
N LEU A 80 5.35 -0.50 2.74
CA LEU A 80 4.43 0.52 2.24
C LEU A 80 2.99 0.13 2.58
N ASN A 81 2.62 -1.13 2.33
CA ASN A 81 1.30 -1.65 2.66
C ASN A 81 0.98 -1.50 4.15
N ALA A 82 1.94 -1.77 5.04
CA ALA A 82 1.78 -1.56 6.47
C ALA A 82 1.51 -0.09 6.82
N SER A 83 2.28 0.84 6.24
CA SER A 83 2.12 2.27 6.49
C SER A 83 0.80 2.81 5.94
N LEU A 84 0.40 2.36 4.74
CA LEU A 84 -0.89 2.71 4.14
C LEU A 84 -2.05 2.18 4.97
N ALA A 85 -1.97 0.94 5.44
CA ALA A 85 -3.01 0.33 6.24
C ALA A 85 -3.22 1.10 7.55
N GLN A 86 -2.15 1.48 8.26
CA GLN A 86 -2.25 2.30 9.45
C GLN A 86 -2.93 3.64 9.18
N TRP A 87 -2.58 4.29 8.08
CA TRP A 87 -3.20 5.55 7.69
C TRP A 87 -4.66 5.38 7.28
N LEU A 88 -4.97 4.43 6.38
CA LEU A 88 -6.33 4.21 5.89
C LEU A 88 -7.30 3.83 7.01
N LEU A 89 -6.85 3.02 7.98
CA LEU A 89 -7.63 2.65 9.16
C LEU A 89 -7.83 3.85 10.11
N ALA A 90 -6.78 4.66 10.33
CA ALA A 90 -6.87 5.83 11.21
C ALA A 90 -7.82 6.91 10.66
N ASP A 91 -7.84 7.09 9.34
CA ASP A 91 -8.74 8.04 8.67
C ASP A 91 -10.14 7.45 8.39
N GLY A 92 -10.37 6.17 8.71
CA GLY A 92 -11.65 5.48 8.52
C GLY A 92 -12.01 5.23 7.05
N LEU A 93 -11.02 5.26 6.15
CA LEU A 93 -11.19 5.00 4.71
C LEU A 93 -11.38 3.52 4.42
N VAL A 94 -10.82 2.66 5.27
CA VAL A 94 -11.05 1.22 5.29
C VAL A 94 -11.42 0.79 6.70
N ARG A 95 -12.04 -0.39 6.84
CA ARG A 95 -12.44 -0.94 8.14
C ARG A 95 -12.13 -2.43 8.19
N GLY A 96 -11.44 -2.84 9.27
CA GLY A 96 -11.11 -4.24 9.51
C GLY A 96 -10.10 -4.81 8.50
N ASN A 97 -10.29 -6.07 8.15
CA ASN A 97 -9.39 -6.79 7.26
C ASN A 97 -9.75 -6.52 5.80
N TYR A 98 -8.74 -6.41 4.94
CA TYR A 98 -8.94 -6.24 3.49
C TYR A 98 -7.77 -6.84 2.71
N ILE A 99 -7.95 -6.96 1.40
CA ILE A 99 -6.90 -7.36 0.46
C ILE A 99 -6.52 -6.15 -0.38
N ALA A 100 -5.22 -5.87 -0.45
CA ALA A 100 -4.66 -4.89 -1.35
C ALA A 100 -4.02 -5.59 -2.55
N SER A 101 -4.31 -5.10 -3.76
CA SER A 101 -3.63 -5.50 -4.98
C SER A 101 -2.47 -4.58 -5.28
N GLN A 102 -1.34 -5.14 -5.70
CA GLN A 102 -0.17 -4.37 -6.10
C GLN A 102 0.56 -5.08 -7.25
N GLY A 103 1.11 -4.29 -8.17
CA GLY A 103 1.93 -4.78 -9.28
C GLY A 103 1.19 -5.07 -10.57
N SER A 104 -0.12 -4.84 -10.64
CA SER A 104 -0.92 -5.07 -11.86
C SER A 104 -0.39 -4.32 -13.08
N ALA A 105 0.11 -3.10 -12.91
CA ALA A 105 0.76 -2.32 -13.97
C ALA A 105 2.08 -2.93 -14.49
N LEU A 106 2.69 -3.84 -13.73
CA LEU A 106 3.89 -4.60 -14.08
C LEU A 106 3.55 -6.01 -14.60
N GLY A 107 2.28 -6.33 -14.81
CA GLY A 107 1.82 -7.68 -15.16
C GLY A 107 2.01 -8.68 -14.02
N ARG A 108 1.99 -8.22 -12.77
CA ARG A 108 2.02 -9.06 -11.56
C ARG A 108 0.66 -9.05 -10.89
N ASP A 109 0.33 -10.15 -10.25
CA ASP A 109 -0.91 -10.34 -9.51
C ASP A 109 -0.60 -10.47 -8.01
N GLY A 110 -0.06 -9.38 -7.46
CA GLY A 110 0.34 -9.33 -6.06
C GLY A 110 -0.87 -9.10 -5.16
N CYS A 111 -1.15 -10.06 -4.27
CA CYS A 111 -2.19 -9.98 -3.24
C CYS A 111 -1.53 -9.78 -1.87
N VAL A 112 -1.91 -8.70 -1.18
CA VAL A 112 -1.42 -8.39 0.15
C VAL A 112 -2.59 -8.41 1.13
N HIS A 113 -2.54 -9.34 2.07
CA HIS A 113 -3.57 -9.49 3.10
C HIS A 113 -3.25 -8.56 4.25
N ILE A 114 -4.19 -7.69 4.57
CA ILE A 114 -4.11 -6.76 5.71
C ILE A 114 -5.09 -7.23 6.76
N ALA A 115 -4.59 -7.40 8.00
CA ALA A 115 -5.43 -7.69 9.14
C ALA A 115 -5.19 -6.65 10.24
N GLN A 116 -6.29 -6.13 10.79
CA GLN A 116 -6.24 -5.23 11.94
C GLN A 116 -6.14 -6.07 13.21
N GLY A 117 -5.09 -5.83 13.99
CA GLY A 117 -4.90 -6.39 15.33
C GLY A 117 -5.38 -5.45 16.42
N ASP A 118 -5.10 -5.82 17.66
CA ASP A 118 -5.39 -5.00 18.85
C ASP A 118 -4.49 -3.75 18.86
N GLU A 119 -4.93 -2.70 19.57
CA GLU A 119 -4.15 -1.46 19.80
C GLU A 119 -3.59 -0.79 18.53
N ASN A 120 -4.37 -0.77 17.44
CA ASN A 120 -3.96 -0.22 16.13
C ASN A 120 -2.80 -0.96 15.46
N GLN A 121 -2.50 -2.17 15.90
CA GLN A 121 -1.53 -3.03 15.22
C GLN A 121 -2.09 -3.46 13.86
N VAL A 122 -1.19 -3.52 12.86
CA VAL A 122 -1.50 -3.97 11.52
C VAL A 122 -0.61 -5.17 11.18
N TRP A 123 -1.24 -6.23 10.72
CA TRP A 123 -0.57 -7.41 10.18
C TRP A 123 -0.61 -7.36 8.66
N VAL A 124 0.54 -7.61 8.05
CA VAL A 124 0.69 -7.67 6.60
C VAL A 124 1.17 -9.07 6.24
N GLY A 125 0.44 -9.73 5.38
CA GLY A 125 0.70 -11.12 4.99
C GLY A 125 0.50 -11.35 3.49
N GLY A 126 0.88 -12.53 3.05
CA GLY A 126 0.69 -13.01 1.68
C GLY A 126 0.98 -14.49 1.59
N ASP A 127 0.63 -15.09 0.46
CA ASP A 127 0.89 -16.49 0.19
C ASP A 127 2.38 -16.76 0.06
N SER A 128 2.82 -17.91 0.54
CA SER A 128 4.21 -18.35 0.45
C SER A 128 4.31 -19.80 -0.02
N VAL A 129 5.34 -20.08 -0.81
CA VAL A 129 5.66 -21.43 -1.27
C VAL A 129 7.01 -21.84 -0.69
N THR A 130 7.05 -22.91 0.08
CA THR A 130 8.28 -23.45 0.62
C THR A 130 9.07 -24.17 -0.46
N CYS A 131 10.15 -23.56 -0.95
CA CYS A 131 11.02 -24.14 -1.96
C CYS A 131 12.19 -24.94 -1.37
N ILE A 132 12.66 -24.53 -0.17
CA ILE A 132 13.81 -25.18 0.51
C ILE A 132 13.45 -25.31 1.98
N ASN A 133 13.68 -26.52 2.53
CA ASN A 133 13.56 -26.82 3.95
C ASN A 133 14.86 -27.44 4.45
N GLY A 134 15.50 -26.83 5.45
CA GLY A 134 16.80 -27.28 5.96
C GLY A 134 17.17 -26.60 7.28
N THR A 135 18.34 -27.00 7.82
CA THR A 135 18.90 -26.42 9.04
C THR A 135 20.21 -25.72 8.75
N VAL A 136 20.42 -24.58 9.41
CA VAL A 136 21.69 -23.83 9.39
C VAL A 136 22.31 -23.91 10.78
N LYS A 137 23.60 -24.29 10.85
CA LYS A 137 24.40 -24.11 12.06
C LYS A 137 25.11 -22.76 11.95
N LEU A 138 24.86 -21.88 12.91
CA LEU A 138 25.54 -20.61 13.09
C LEU A 138 26.69 -20.78 14.08
#